data_45f414a827477c91123691dc9c55f782
#
_entry.id   45f414a827477c91123691dc9c55f782
#
_cell.length_a   1.000
_cell.length_b   1.000
_cell.length_c   1.000
_cell.angle_alpha   90.00
_cell.angle_beta   90.00
_cell.angle_gamma   90.00
#
_symmetry.space_group_name_H-M   'P 1'
#
loop_
_entity.id
_entity.type
_entity.pdbx_description
1 polymer ?
#
loop_
_entity_poly.entity_id
_entity_poly.type
_entity_poly.pdbx_seq_one_letter_code
_entity_poly.pdbx_strand_id
1 'polypeptide(L)'
;MAAGFKTVEPLEYYRRFLKENCRPDGRELGEFRATTVNIGSISTADGSALVKLGNTTVICGVKAEFAAPPVDAPDRGYVVFLSVPNVDLPPLCSSRFRTGPPGEEAQVTSQFIADVVDK
;
A
#
# COMPACT_ATOMS: atom_id res chain seq x y z
N MET A 1 -7.99 -25.60 -4.94
CA MET A 1 -7.09 -26.18 -5.97
C MET A 1 -6.21 -25.13 -6.65
N ALA A 2 -6.75 -24.02 -7.11
CA ALA A 2 -5.96 -22.96 -7.79
C ALA A 2 -4.84 -22.34 -6.91
N ALA A 3 -5.07 -22.17 -5.62
CA ALA A 3 -4.07 -21.60 -4.71
C ALA A 3 -2.84 -22.51 -4.52
N GLY A 4 -3.03 -23.81 -4.44
CA GLY A 4 -1.92 -24.76 -4.33
C GLY A 4 -1.06 -24.83 -5.59
N PHE A 5 -1.69 -24.83 -6.75
CA PHE A 5 -0.99 -24.85 -8.04
C PHE A 5 -0.18 -23.56 -8.27
N LYS A 6 -0.75 -22.41 -7.94
CA LYS A 6 -0.07 -21.12 -7.98
C LYS A 6 1.18 -21.09 -7.09
N THR A 7 1.14 -21.72 -5.95
CA THR A 7 2.24 -21.74 -4.98
C THR A 7 3.36 -22.72 -5.42
N VAL A 8 2.99 -23.87 -5.94
CA VAL A 8 3.95 -24.92 -6.31
C VAL A 8 4.61 -24.65 -7.65
N GLU A 9 3.84 -24.26 -8.65
CA GLU A 9 4.31 -23.99 -10.01
C GLU A 9 3.78 -22.66 -10.54
N PRO A 10 4.24 -21.53 -10.02
CA PRO A 10 3.71 -20.23 -10.39
C PRO A 10 3.91 -19.90 -11.88
N LEU A 11 5.02 -20.32 -12.47
CA LEU A 11 5.34 -20.05 -13.86
C LEU A 11 4.36 -20.73 -14.81
N GLU A 12 4.06 -22.01 -14.60
CA GLU A 12 3.12 -22.77 -15.43
C GLU A 12 1.69 -22.30 -15.21
N TYR A 13 1.35 -21.92 -13.97
CA TYR A 13 0.06 -21.33 -13.63
C TYR A 13 -0.23 -20.08 -14.46
N TYR A 14 0.70 -19.12 -14.49
CA TYR A 14 0.52 -17.89 -15.26
C TYR A 14 0.61 -18.12 -16.78
N ARG A 15 1.44 -19.04 -17.24
CA ARG A 15 1.49 -19.40 -18.68
C ARG A 15 0.16 -19.91 -19.21
N ARG A 16 -0.56 -20.72 -18.44
CA ARG A 16 -1.90 -21.21 -18.85
C ARG A 16 -2.88 -20.07 -19.03
N PHE A 17 -2.93 -19.14 -18.10
CA PHE A 17 -3.79 -17.96 -18.21
C PHE A 17 -3.41 -17.08 -19.42
N LEU A 18 -2.14 -16.89 -19.66
CA LEU A 18 -1.68 -16.12 -20.84
C LEU A 18 -2.05 -16.77 -22.16
N LYS A 19 -2.04 -18.10 -22.25
CA LYS A 19 -2.51 -18.82 -23.44
C LYS A 19 -4.00 -18.61 -23.71
N GLU A 20 -4.80 -18.48 -22.66
CA GLU A 20 -6.23 -18.21 -22.76
C GLU A 20 -6.55 -16.71 -22.91
N ASN A 21 -5.54 -15.85 -23.02
CA ASN A 21 -5.68 -14.39 -23.08
C ASN A 21 -6.48 -13.78 -21.93
N CYS A 22 -6.39 -14.36 -20.75
CA CYS A 22 -7.04 -13.84 -19.56
C CYS A 22 -6.08 -13.81 -18.37
N ARG A 23 -6.41 -13.03 -17.37
CA ARG A 23 -5.69 -12.99 -16.09
C ARG A 23 -6.36 -13.92 -15.06
N PRO A 24 -5.66 -14.33 -14.01
CA PRO A 24 -6.23 -15.22 -12.98
C PRO A 24 -7.48 -14.68 -12.29
N ASP A 25 -7.68 -13.37 -12.28
CA ASP A 25 -8.85 -12.70 -11.70
C ASP A 25 -10.00 -12.46 -12.71
N GLY A 26 -9.87 -12.95 -13.94
CA GLY A 26 -10.89 -12.87 -14.98
C GLY A 26 -10.83 -11.62 -15.85
N ARG A 27 -9.87 -10.71 -15.62
CA ARG A 27 -9.69 -9.53 -16.47
C ARG A 27 -9.01 -9.89 -17.79
N GLU A 28 -9.21 -9.06 -18.79
CA GLU A 28 -8.40 -9.09 -20.01
C GLU A 28 -6.95 -8.68 -19.73
N LEU A 29 -6.03 -9.06 -20.61
CA LEU A 29 -4.59 -8.80 -20.39
C LEU A 29 -4.26 -7.31 -20.27
N GLY A 30 -4.92 -6.46 -21.02
CA GLY A 30 -4.75 -5.01 -21.01
C GLY A 30 -5.66 -4.24 -20.06
N GLU A 31 -6.53 -4.92 -19.35
CA GLU A 31 -7.53 -4.30 -18.48
C GLU A 31 -6.96 -3.91 -17.12
N PHE A 32 -7.15 -2.65 -16.71
CA PHE A 32 -6.79 -2.18 -15.38
C PHE A 32 -7.81 -2.66 -14.33
N ARG A 33 -7.33 -2.89 -13.12
CA ARG A 33 -8.22 -3.16 -11.99
C ARG A 33 -9.08 -1.94 -11.68
N ALA A 34 -10.32 -2.16 -11.28
CA ALA A 34 -11.20 -1.08 -10.86
C ALA A 34 -10.57 -0.32 -9.68
N THR A 35 -10.43 0.98 -9.83
CA THR A 35 -9.85 1.85 -8.81
C THR A 35 -10.94 2.74 -8.23
N THR A 36 -11.09 2.70 -6.91
CA THR A 36 -12.04 3.54 -6.17
C THR A 36 -11.28 4.30 -5.10
N VAL A 37 -11.53 5.61 -5.02
CA VAL A 37 -10.93 6.49 -4.01
C VAL A 37 -12.05 7.10 -3.17
N ASN A 38 -11.91 7.02 -1.86
CA ASN A 38 -12.82 7.63 -0.90
C ASN A 38 -12.01 8.47 0.10
N ILE A 39 -12.35 9.73 0.26
CA ILE A 39 -11.66 10.65 1.15
C ILE A 39 -12.45 10.85 2.45
N GLY A 40 -11.74 11.16 3.53
CA GLY A 40 -12.37 11.44 4.83
C GLY A 40 -12.88 10.20 5.57
N SER A 41 -12.37 9.02 5.28
CA SER A 41 -12.82 7.75 5.90
C SER A 41 -12.46 7.63 7.38
N ILE A 42 -11.39 8.31 7.83
CA ILE A 42 -10.94 8.28 9.22
C ILE A 42 -11.28 9.61 9.87
N SER A 43 -12.26 9.59 10.79
CA SER A 43 -12.75 10.80 11.45
C SER A 43 -11.77 11.40 12.47
N THR A 44 -10.84 10.59 12.99
CA THR A 44 -9.83 11.01 13.97
C THR A 44 -8.55 11.55 13.35
N ALA A 45 -8.38 11.44 12.03
CA ALA A 45 -7.27 12.00 11.30
C ALA A 45 -7.62 13.37 10.72
N ASP A 46 -6.65 14.24 10.55
CA ASP A 46 -6.81 15.54 9.92
C ASP A 46 -7.05 15.43 8.41
N GLY A 47 -6.46 14.42 7.80
CA GLY A 47 -6.75 14.02 6.43
C GLY A 47 -6.67 12.51 6.29
N SER A 48 -7.49 11.94 5.44
CA SER A 48 -7.48 10.50 5.20
C SER A 48 -8.00 10.14 3.83
N ALA A 49 -7.57 8.99 3.34
CA ALA A 49 -8.06 8.43 2.10
C ALA A 49 -8.09 6.90 2.18
N LEU A 50 -9.08 6.32 1.54
CA LEU A 50 -9.19 4.89 1.33
C LEU A 50 -9.14 4.64 -0.18
N VAL A 51 -8.23 3.80 -0.61
CA VAL A 51 -8.09 3.43 -2.03
C VAL A 51 -8.31 1.93 -2.17
N LYS A 52 -9.21 1.57 -3.06
CA LYS A 52 -9.43 0.18 -3.47
C LYS A 52 -8.95 -0.01 -4.89
N LEU A 53 -8.10 -0.99 -5.09
CA LEU A 53 -7.59 -1.38 -6.39
C LEU A 53 -7.87 -2.89 -6.57
N GLY A 54 -9.00 -3.21 -7.18
CA GLY A 54 -9.49 -4.59 -7.21
C GLY A 54 -9.79 -5.09 -5.79
N ASN A 55 -9.13 -6.16 -5.40
CA ASN A 55 -9.25 -6.76 -4.05
C ASN A 55 -8.25 -6.18 -3.04
N THR A 56 -7.40 -5.26 -3.46
CA THR A 56 -6.44 -4.62 -2.57
C THR A 56 -7.03 -3.33 -2.02
N THR A 57 -7.00 -3.17 -0.71
CA THR A 57 -7.48 -1.96 -0.02
C THR A 57 -6.36 -1.35 0.80
N VAL A 58 -6.17 -0.05 0.64
CA VAL A 58 -5.19 0.72 1.42
C VAL A 58 -5.91 1.88 2.08
N ILE A 59 -5.67 2.06 3.38
CA ILE A 59 -6.16 3.20 4.15
C ILE A 59 -4.96 3.99 4.62
N CYS A 60 -4.98 5.30 4.40
CA CYS A 60 -3.94 6.22 4.86
C CYS A 60 -4.56 7.35 5.68
N GLY A 61 -3.95 7.67 6.78
CA GLY A 61 -4.31 8.81 7.61
C GLY A 61 -3.12 9.74 7.81
N VAL A 62 -3.41 11.04 7.84
CA VAL A 62 -2.42 12.09 8.09
C VAL A 62 -2.86 12.90 9.30
N LYS A 63 -1.94 13.13 10.23
CA LYS A 63 -2.15 14.04 11.35
C LYS A 63 -1.24 15.25 11.24
N ALA A 64 -1.76 16.41 11.62
CA ALA A 64 -1.01 17.64 11.71
C ALA A 64 -0.77 17.99 13.19
N GLU A 65 0.43 18.39 13.52
CA GLU A 65 0.82 18.81 14.85
C GLU A 65 1.64 20.10 14.77
N PHE A 66 1.56 20.93 15.80
CA PHE A 66 2.44 22.07 15.92
C PHE A 66 3.81 21.61 16.41
N ALA A 67 4.85 22.00 15.71
CA ALA A 67 6.22 21.69 16.07
C ALA A 67 7.10 22.92 15.92
N ALA A 68 8.23 22.92 16.64
CA ALA A 68 9.23 23.96 16.47
C ALA A 68 9.86 23.86 15.06
N PRO A 69 9.97 24.99 14.34
CA PRO A 69 10.58 24.95 13.01
C PRO A 69 12.08 24.62 13.11
N PRO A 70 12.66 24.06 12.03
CA PRO A 70 14.09 23.85 11.98
C PRO A 70 14.83 25.19 11.98
N VAL A 71 16.01 25.20 12.59
CA VAL A 71 16.83 26.42 12.75
C VAL A 71 17.18 27.05 11.41
N ASP A 72 17.35 26.22 10.37
CA ASP A 72 17.73 26.64 9.03
C ASP A 72 16.57 27.25 8.20
N ALA A 73 15.33 27.00 8.61
CA ALA A 73 14.15 27.48 7.91
C ALA A 73 13.01 27.80 8.89
N PRO A 74 13.12 28.88 9.67
CA PRO A 74 12.16 29.19 10.73
C PRO A 74 10.78 29.60 10.24
N ASP A 75 10.64 29.93 8.98
CA ASP A 75 9.40 30.36 8.30
C ASP A 75 8.70 29.21 7.55
N ARG A 76 9.26 28.00 7.58
CA ARG A 76 8.72 26.83 6.86
C ARG A 76 8.16 25.79 7.80
N GLY A 77 6.95 25.36 7.51
CA GLY A 77 6.46 24.08 8.00
C GLY A 77 7.15 22.93 7.26
N TYR A 78 7.18 21.79 7.85
CA TYR A 78 7.73 20.60 7.22
C TYR A 78 6.78 19.43 7.42
N VAL A 79 6.72 18.57 6.42
CA VAL A 79 6.06 17.29 6.58
C VAL A 79 7.02 16.39 7.33
N VAL A 80 6.71 16.17 8.60
CA VAL A 80 7.54 15.31 9.42
C VAL A 80 7.33 13.86 8.99
N PHE A 81 8.08 13.46 8.02
CA PHE A 81 8.50 12.07 7.95
C PHE A 81 9.70 11.89 8.90
N LEU A 82 9.51 12.23 10.17
CA LEU A 82 10.53 12.04 11.23
C LEU A 82 10.96 10.58 11.40
N SER A 83 10.29 9.76 10.75
CA SER A 83 10.60 8.39 10.37
C SER A 83 9.58 8.05 9.31
N VAL A 84 10.03 7.49 8.28
CA VAL A 84 9.37 6.72 7.25
C VAL A 84 7.88 6.51 7.55
N PRO A 85 6.93 6.80 6.65
CA PRO A 85 5.50 6.58 6.89
C PRO A 85 5.27 5.23 7.54
N ASN A 86 4.48 5.19 8.59
CA ASN A 86 4.25 3.94 9.31
C ASN A 86 3.32 3.04 8.46
N VAL A 87 3.90 2.02 7.84
CA VAL A 87 3.15 1.05 7.03
C VAL A 87 2.90 -0.19 7.86
N ASP A 88 1.64 -0.53 8.01
CA ASP A 88 1.21 -1.75 8.69
C ASP A 88 0.63 -2.74 7.68
N LEU A 89 1.14 -3.97 7.72
CA LEU A 89 0.69 -5.09 6.90
C LEU A 89 0.13 -6.17 7.83
N PRO A 90 -1.12 -6.04 8.27
CA PRO A 90 -1.69 -7.00 9.22
C PRO A 90 -1.95 -8.37 8.58
N PRO A 91 -2.06 -9.43 9.39
CA PRO A 91 -2.36 -10.78 8.91
C PRO A 91 -3.66 -10.88 8.10
N LEU A 92 -4.57 -9.93 8.27
CA LEU A 92 -5.79 -9.83 7.49
C LEU A 92 -5.52 -9.65 5.99
N CYS A 93 -4.43 -9.01 5.62
CA CYS A 93 -4.05 -8.77 4.22
C CYS A 93 -3.56 -10.05 3.53
N SER A 94 -2.78 -10.84 4.24
CA SER A 94 -2.24 -12.11 3.74
C SER A 94 -1.76 -12.98 4.90
N SER A 95 -1.92 -14.29 4.76
CA SER A 95 -1.46 -15.27 5.75
C SER A 95 0.06 -15.27 5.95
N ARG A 96 0.83 -14.67 5.05
CA ARG A 96 2.28 -14.57 5.20
C ARG A 96 2.72 -13.42 6.13
N PHE A 97 1.84 -12.47 6.42
CA PHE A 97 2.13 -11.40 7.37
C PHE A 97 1.84 -11.86 8.79
N ARG A 98 2.71 -11.48 9.72
CA ARG A 98 2.60 -11.84 11.13
C ARG A 98 2.34 -10.59 11.97
N THR A 99 1.69 -10.79 13.09
CA THR A 99 1.54 -9.75 14.11
C THR A 99 2.89 -9.43 14.74
N GLY A 100 3.15 -8.17 14.99
CA GLY A 100 4.39 -7.73 15.61
C GLY A 100 4.95 -6.45 14.99
N PRO A 101 6.21 -6.14 15.24
CA PRO A 101 6.86 -4.97 14.65
C PRO A 101 6.88 -5.05 13.12
N PRO A 102 6.95 -3.89 12.42
CA PRO A 102 6.97 -3.86 10.97
C PRO A 102 8.06 -4.75 10.38
N GLY A 103 7.66 -5.63 9.47
CA GLY A 103 8.60 -6.49 8.75
C GLY A 103 9.37 -5.74 7.67
N GLU A 104 10.28 -6.45 7.00
CA GLU A 104 11.10 -5.89 5.92
C GLU A 104 10.26 -5.30 4.79
N GLU A 105 9.21 -5.97 4.36
CA GLU A 105 8.30 -5.46 3.30
C GLU A 105 7.62 -4.16 3.70
N ALA A 106 7.18 -4.05 4.95
CA ALA A 106 6.58 -2.82 5.46
C ALA A 106 7.58 -1.67 5.48
N GLN A 107 8.80 -1.92 5.89
CA GLN A 107 9.88 -0.92 5.91
C GLN A 107 10.26 -0.44 4.51
N VAL A 108 10.40 -1.35 3.55
CA VAL A 108 10.70 -1.02 2.16
C VAL A 108 9.57 -0.19 1.52
N THR A 109 8.34 -0.60 1.72
CA THR A 109 7.16 0.15 1.23
C THR A 109 7.09 1.53 1.83
N SER A 110 7.35 1.65 3.10
CA SER A 110 7.39 2.88 3.87
C SER A 110 8.46 3.85 3.32
N GLN A 111 9.67 3.37 3.07
CA GLN A 111 10.73 4.16 2.44
C GLN A 111 10.36 4.60 1.02
N PHE A 112 9.76 3.72 0.23
CA PHE A 112 9.29 4.05 -1.11
C PHE A 112 8.25 5.18 -1.10
N ILE A 113 7.29 5.13 -0.18
CA ILE A 113 6.28 6.18 -0.03
C ILE A 113 6.93 7.50 0.39
N ALA A 114 7.87 7.46 1.33
CA ALA A 114 8.62 8.64 1.76
C ALA A 114 9.34 9.29 0.58
N ASP A 115 10.03 8.53 -0.23
CA ASP A 115 10.77 9.01 -1.40
C ASP A 115 9.85 9.65 -2.46
N VAL A 116 8.63 9.17 -2.60
CA VAL A 116 7.63 9.74 -3.52
C VAL A 116 7.07 11.06 -3.00
N VAL A 117 6.80 11.16 -1.71
CA VAL A 117 6.17 12.34 -1.12
C VAL A 117 7.17 13.48 -0.92
N ASP A 118 8.45 13.18 -0.69
CA ASP A 118 9.51 14.16 -0.45
C ASP A 118 9.95 14.89 -1.74
N LYS A 119 9.48 14.45 -2.89
CA LYS A 119 9.72 15.10 -4.20
C LYS A 119 8.63 16.11 -4.54
#